data_ba3020aecaede4b29e5dbc4b7248bb7c
#
_entry.id   ba3020aecaede4b29e5dbc4b7248bb7c
#
_cell.length_a   1.000
_cell.length_b   1.000
_cell.length_c   1.000
_cell.angle_alpha   90.00
_cell.angle_beta   90.00
_cell.angle_gamma   90.00
#
_symmetry.space_group_name_H-M   'P 1'
#
loop_
_entity.id
_entity.type
_entity.pdbx_description
1 polymer ?
#
loop_
_entity_poly.entity_id
_entity_poly.type
_entity_poly.pdbx_seq_one_letter_code
_entity_poly.pdbx_strand_id
1 'polypeptide(L)'
;MNCSCEIDVYEGDCEPASLFKQNTRKARKIHVCTECKRDIQVSEMYEHVSYLFEGKFWQDKTCSDCLSAMAQFYPHGGYYPGELWNDIRSAVEEWGEGISENCITQLTDAARNKLCDMIELANR
;
A
#
# COMPACT_ATOMS: atom_id res chain seq x y z
N MET A 1 -8.51 -18.46 -6.24
CA MET A 1 -9.24 -17.48 -7.05
C MET A 1 -8.49 -16.16 -7.06
N ASN A 2 -8.21 -15.67 -8.23
CA ASN A 2 -7.43 -14.44 -8.34
C ASN A 2 -8.31 -13.22 -8.09
N CYS A 3 -7.78 -12.31 -7.28
CA CYS A 3 -8.39 -11.00 -7.12
C CYS A 3 -8.16 -10.20 -8.41
N SER A 4 -9.23 -9.58 -8.93
CA SER A 4 -9.14 -8.77 -10.14
C SER A 4 -8.96 -7.28 -9.87
N CYS A 5 -8.52 -6.94 -8.66
CA CYS A 5 -8.41 -5.55 -8.22
C CYS A 5 -6.99 -4.99 -8.39
N GLU A 6 -6.17 -5.62 -9.21
CA GLU A 6 -4.83 -5.13 -9.49
C GLU A 6 -4.89 -3.77 -10.19
N ILE A 7 -4.14 -2.82 -9.67
CA ILE A 7 -4.01 -1.50 -10.29
C ILE A 7 -2.95 -1.58 -11.39
N ASP A 8 -3.29 -1.09 -12.59
CA ASP A 8 -2.34 -1.01 -13.69
C ASP A 8 -1.23 -0.01 -13.35
N VAL A 9 0.01 -0.44 -13.54
CA VAL A 9 1.19 0.36 -13.29
C VAL A 9 1.71 0.91 -14.61
N TYR A 10 1.87 2.23 -14.66
CA TYR A 10 2.44 2.89 -15.82
C TYR A 10 3.97 2.82 -15.76
N GLU A 11 4.57 2.06 -16.65
CA GLU A 11 6.02 1.81 -16.65
C GLU A 11 6.83 2.79 -17.50
N GLY A 12 6.18 3.66 -18.27
CA GLY A 12 6.85 4.43 -19.31
C GLY A 12 7.72 5.59 -18.85
N ASP A 13 7.35 6.26 -17.75
CA ASP A 13 8.01 7.51 -17.35
C ASP A 13 8.63 7.46 -15.96
N CYS A 14 8.71 6.28 -15.35
CA CYS A 14 9.27 6.14 -14.02
C CYS A 14 10.74 5.73 -14.10
N GLU A 15 11.61 6.55 -13.56
CA GLU A 15 13.00 6.16 -13.35
C GLU A 15 13.04 5.16 -12.20
N PRO A 16 13.54 3.93 -12.40
CA PRO A 16 13.58 2.95 -11.33
C PRO A 16 14.55 3.37 -10.23
N ALA A 17 14.16 3.10 -8.98
CA ALA A 17 15.06 3.30 -7.86
C ALA A 17 16.21 2.31 -7.92
N SER A 18 17.41 2.75 -7.57
CA SER A 18 18.59 1.92 -7.48
C SER A 18 18.94 1.60 -6.02
N LEU A 19 19.79 0.62 -5.77
CA LEU A 19 20.23 0.20 -4.44
C LEU A 19 19.03 -0.11 -3.51
N PHE A 20 18.09 -0.87 -4.04
CA PHE A 20 16.87 -1.23 -3.33
C PHE A 20 17.15 -2.33 -2.31
N LYS A 21 16.75 -2.10 -1.05
CA LYS A 21 16.77 -3.09 0.02
C LYS A 21 15.43 -3.15 0.70
N GLN A 22 14.93 -4.36 0.91
CA GLN A 22 13.63 -4.59 1.49
C GLN A 22 13.73 -5.65 2.58
N ASN A 23 13.26 -5.35 3.77
CA ASN A 23 13.29 -6.25 4.93
C ASN A 23 12.01 -6.14 5.72
N THR A 24 11.56 -7.28 6.24
CA THR A 24 10.52 -7.29 7.27
C THR A 24 11.20 -7.22 8.63
N ARG A 25 10.78 -6.27 9.46
CA ARG A 25 11.39 -6.01 10.77
C ARG A 25 10.34 -6.00 11.86
N LYS A 26 10.79 -6.34 13.06
CA LYS A 26 10.00 -6.17 14.28
C LYS A 26 10.33 -4.80 14.88
N ALA A 27 9.33 -3.97 15.13
CA ALA A 27 9.56 -2.62 15.63
C ALA A 27 10.10 -2.64 17.06
N ARG A 28 11.20 -1.93 17.27
CA ARG A 28 11.80 -1.75 18.60
C ARG A 28 11.37 -0.45 19.27
N LYS A 29 10.80 0.45 18.47
CA LYS A 29 10.26 1.72 18.92
C LYS A 29 9.06 2.05 18.04
N ILE A 30 8.32 3.08 18.37
CA ILE A 30 7.22 3.54 17.55
C ILE A 30 7.77 4.18 16.27
N HIS A 31 7.27 3.74 15.13
CA HIS A 31 7.55 4.32 13.81
C HIS A 31 6.26 4.85 13.22
N VAL A 32 6.34 5.62 12.17
CA VAL A 32 5.17 6.12 11.43
C VAL A 32 5.13 5.44 10.07
N CYS A 33 3.98 4.86 9.73
CA CYS A 33 3.78 4.26 8.40
C CYS A 33 3.83 5.33 7.32
N THR A 34 4.63 5.10 6.29
CA THR A 34 4.76 6.02 5.15
C THR A 34 3.43 6.19 4.41
N GLU A 35 2.62 5.13 4.30
CA GLU A 35 1.40 5.14 3.49
C GLU A 35 0.19 5.69 4.23
N CYS A 36 -0.15 5.14 5.39
CA CYS A 36 -1.36 5.54 6.11
C CYS A 36 -1.11 6.53 7.26
N LYS A 37 0.16 6.78 7.59
CA LYS A 37 0.58 7.72 8.64
C LYS A 37 0.23 7.28 10.07
N ARG A 38 -0.26 6.05 10.26
CA ARG A 38 -0.49 5.56 11.62
C ARG A 38 0.82 5.19 12.31
N ASP A 39 0.79 5.13 13.63
CA ASP A 39 1.92 4.64 14.39
C ASP A 39 2.05 3.12 14.24
N ILE A 40 3.28 2.67 14.00
CA ILE A 40 3.66 1.26 14.04
C ILE A 40 4.15 1.03 15.46
N GLN A 41 3.41 0.20 16.21
CA GLN A 41 3.69 0.01 17.63
C GLN A 41 4.92 -0.88 17.85
N VAL A 42 5.51 -0.76 19.05
CA VAL A 42 6.60 -1.64 19.47
C VAL A 42 6.15 -3.09 19.36
N SER A 43 7.00 -3.95 18.86
CA SER A 43 6.80 -5.37 18.61
C SER A 43 5.93 -5.71 17.40
N GLU A 44 5.35 -4.72 16.75
CA GLU A 44 4.60 -4.90 15.51
C GLU A 44 5.58 -5.16 14.36
N MET A 45 5.21 -6.08 13.47
CA MET A 45 6.01 -6.33 12.25
C MET A 45 5.68 -5.28 11.21
N TYR A 46 6.70 -4.80 10.51
CA TYR A 46 6.53 -3.83 9.43
C TYR A 46 7.58 -4.09 8.35
N GLU A 47 7.35 -3.55 7.16
CA GLU A 47 8.31 -3.62 6.07
C GLU A 47 9.15 -2.34 6.06
N HIS A 48 10.47 -2.52 6.01
CA HIS A 48 11.42 -1.43 5.85
C HIS A 48 12.02 -1.52 4.46
N VAL A 49 11.94 -0.44 3.70
CA VAL A 49 12.52 -0.33 2.37
C VAL A 49 13.48 0.85 2.35
N SER A 50 14.67 0.64 1.83
CA SER A 50 15.61 1.73 1.58
C SER A 50 16.05 1.70 0.12
N TYR A 51 16.18 2.86 -0.48
CA TYR A 51 16.51 2.96 -1.90
C TYR A 51 17.18 4.30 -2.20
N LEU A 52 17.86 4.33 -3.35
CA LEU A 52 18.45 5.54 -3.90
C LEU A 52 17.60 5.99 -5.10
N PHE A 53 17.12 7.22 -5.05
CA PHE A 53 16.32 7.80 -6.11
C PHE A 53 16.71 9.26 -6.29
N GLU A 54 17.01 9.65 -7.52
CA GLU A 54 17.43 11.01 -7.87
C GLU A 54 18.60 11.53 -7.01
N GLY A 55 19.57 10.66 -6.72
CA GLY A 55 20.75 11.01 -5.94
C GLY A 55 20.53 11.11 -4.44
N LYS A 56 19.33 10.75 -3.94
CA LYS A 56 19.00 10.80 -2.51
C LYS A 56 18.62 9.42 -2.00
N PHE A 57 19.01 9.16 -0.75
CA PHE A 57 18.56 7.96 -0.04
C PHE A 57 17.21 8.22 0.64
N TRP A 58 16.31 7.28 0.44
CA TRP A 58 14.96 7.28 1.00
C TRP A 58 14.74 6.04 1.81
N GLN A 59 13.91 6.15 2.83
CA GLN A 59 13.47 5.01 3.64
C GLN A 59 11.96 5.09 3.79
N ASP A 60 11.30 3.96 3.57
CA ASP A 60 9.87 3.83 3.78
C ASP A 60 9.59 2.72 4.75
N LYS A 61 8.59 2.93 5.59
CA LYS A 61 8.13 1.97 6.58
C LYS A 61 6.65 1.72 6.33
N THR A 62 6.28 0.47 6.15
CA THR A 62 4.91 0.11 5.78
C THR A 62 4.33 -0.83 6.81
N CYS A 63 3.20 -0.45 7.41
CA CYS A 63 2.54 -1.27 8.41
C CYS A 63 1.87 -2.49 7.77
N SER A 64 1.51 -3.46 8.61
CA SER A 64 0.88 -4.70 8.14
C SER A 64 -0.44 -4.45 7.42
N ASP A 65 -1.20 -3.44 7.81
CA ASP A 65 -2.47 -3.11 7.15
C ASP A 65 -2.25 -2.64 5.72
N CYS A 66 -1.29 -1.75 5.52
CA CYS A 66 -0.94 -1.27 4.18
C CYS A 66 -0.32 -2.38 3.33
N LEU A 67 0.48 -3.27 3.94
CA LEU A 67 1.03 -4.42 3.22
C LEU A 67 -0.09 -5.34 2.70
N SER A 68 -1.14 -5.55 3.47
CA SER A 68 -2.28 -6.35 3.02
C SER A 68 -2.96 -5.71 1.81
N ALA A 69 -3.10 -4.39 1.81
CA ALA A 69 -3.67 -3.65 0.68
C ALA A 69 -2.76 -3.73 -0.55
N MET A 70 -1.44 -3.60 -0.37
CA MET A 70 -0.48 -3.74 -1.45
C MET A 70 -0.55 -5.12 -2.10
N ALA A 71 -0.72 -6.17 -1.30
CA ALA A 71 -0.81 -7.53 -1.82
C ALA A 71 -2.02 -7.72 -2.74
N GLN A 72 -3.11 -6.98 -2.51
CA GLN A 72 -4.32 -7.08 -3.32
C GLN A 72 -4.31 -6.16 -4.53
N PHE A 73 -3.82 -4.94 -4.39
CA PHE A 73 -3.89 -3.92 -5.44
C PHE A 73 -2.61 -3.78 -6.25
N TYR A 74 -1.47 -4.14 -5.65
CA TYR A 74 -0.16 -4.06 -6.30
C TYR A 74 0.64 -5.35 -6.08
N PRO A 75 0.14 -6.51 -6.53
CA PRO A 75 0.82 -7.79 -6.26
C PRO A 75 2.24 -7.88 -6.84
N HIS A 76 2.55 -7.05 -7.81
CA HIS A 76 3.87 -7.01 -8.46
C HIS A 76 4.65 -5.73 -8.16
N GLY A 77 4.24 -4.97 -7.16
CA GLY A 77 4.86 -3.70 -6.83
C GLY A 77 4.48 -2.59 -7.80
N GLY A 78 5.30 -1.55 -7.90
CA GLY A 78 5.10 -0.48 -8.87
C GLY A 78 4.32 0.74 -8.37
N TYR A 79 3.96 0.79 -7.09
CA TYR A 79 3.35 1.97 -6.50
C TYR A 79 4.42 3.00 -6.13
N TYR A 80 4.03 4.26 -6.04
CA TYR A 80 4.90 5.30 -5.50
C TYR A 80 4.77 5.37 -3.98
N PRO A 81 5.88 5.40 -3.23
CA PRO A 81 5.82 5.54 -1.78
C PRO A 81 5.00 6.76 -1.36
N GLY A 82 4.09 6.55 -0.41
CA GLY A 82 3.21 7.60 0.10
C GLY A 82 1.91 7.79 -0.67
N GLU A 83 1.75 7.12 -1.80
CA GLU A 83 0.59 7.31 -2.68
C GLU A 83 -0.37 6.11 -2.72
N LEU A 84 -0.11 5.06 -1.96
CA LEU A 84 -0.90 3.83 -2.00
C LEU A 84 -2.41 4.10 -1.86
N TRP A 85 -2.80 4.78 -0.80
CA TRP A 85 -4.22 5.00 -0.52
C TRP A 85 -4.87 6.02 -1.46
N ASN A 86 -4.11 6.99 -1.96
CA ASN A 86 -4.60 7.91 -2.97
C ASN A 86 -4.90 7.17 -4.28
N ASP A 87 -4.01 6.27 -4.67
CA ASP A 87 -4.19 5.48 -5.88
C ASP A 87 -5.36 4.50 -5.74
N ILE A 88 -5.50 3.87 -4.57
CA ILE A 88 -6.64 2.99 -4.28
C ILE A 88 -7.95 3.78 -4.33
N ARG A 89 -7.97 4.98 -3.76
CA ARG A 89 -9.16 5.85 -3.80
C ARG A 89 -9.55 6.19 -5.23
N SER A 90 -8.59 6.55 -6.07
CA SER A 90 -8.83 6.84 -7.47
C SER A 90 -9.40 5.63 -8.21
N ALA A 91 -8.86 4.44 -7.93
CA ALA A 91 -9.36 3.20 -8.53
C ALA A 91 -10.78 2.88 -8.07
N VAL A 92 -11.09 3.09 -6.79
CA VAL A 92 -12.45 2.90 -6.24
C VAL A 92 -13.44 3.81 -6.93
N GLU A 93 -13.09 5.08 -7.11
CA GLU A 93 -13.94 6.05 -7.79
C GLU A 93 -14.20 5.68 -9.26
N GLU A 94 -13.18 5.15 -9.92
CA GLU A 94 -13.29 4.71 -11.32
C GLU A 94 -14.10 3.42 -11.46
N TRP A 95 -13.83 2.44 -10.59
CA TRP A 95 -14.45 1.11 -10.70
C TRP A 95 -15.87 1.04 -10.12
N GLY A 96 -16.21 1.94 -9.20
CA GLY A 96 -17.49 1.93 -8.51
C GLY A 96 -17.70 0.64 -7.74
N GLU A 97 -18.73 -0.14 -8.11
CA GLU A 97 -19.07 -1.41 -7.47
C GLU A 97 -18.21 -2.58 -7.96
N GLY A 98 -17.22 -2.32 -8.81
CA GLY A 98 -16.42 -3.37 -9.45
C GLY A 98 -15.37 -4.02 -8.55
N ILE A 99 -15.28 -3.65 -7.26
CA ILE A 99 -14.31 -4.23 -6.35
C ILE A 99 -14.81 -5.58 -5.85
N SER A 100 -14.00 -6.61 -6.08
CA SER A 100 -14.34 -7.98 -5.69
C SER A 100 -14.40 -8.13 -4.17
N GLU A 101 -15.44 -8.79 -3.68
CA GLU A 101 -15.56 -9.15 -2.27
C GLU A 101 -14.37 -9.98 -1.79
N ASN A 102 -13.81 -10.83 -2.66
CA ASN A 102 -12.62 -11.61 -2.34
C ASN A 102 -11.41 -10.73 -2.04
N CYS A 103 -11.26 -9.62 -2.76
CA CYS A 103 -10.18 -8.67 -2.49
C CYS A 103 -10.36 -8.04 -1.11
N ILE A 104 -11.59 -7.71 -0.74
CA ILE A 104 -11.90 -7.08 0.53
C ILE A 104 -11.62 -8.03 1.68
N THR A 105 -12.00 -9.30 1.57
CA THR A 105 -11.83 -10.28 2.64
C THR A 105 -10.39 -10.68 2.89
N GLN A 106 -9.48 -10.43 1.94
CA GLN A 106 -8.05 -10.71 2.10
C GLN A 106 -7.32 -9.63 2.89
N LEU A 107 -7.96 -8.49 3.11
CA LEU A 107 -7.35 -7.38 3.83
C LEU A 107 -7.41 -7.60 5.34
N THR A 108 -6.49 -6.95 6.08
CA THR A 108 -6.62 -6.85 7.53
C THR A 108 -7.88 -6.04 7.87
N ASP A 109 -8.36 -6.16 9.11
CA ASP A 109 -9.57 -5.45 9.54
C ASP A 109 -9.45 -3.95 9.34
N ALA A 110 -8.31 -3.35 9.72
CA ALA A 110 -8.10 -1.91 9.56
C ALA A 110 -8.06 -1.49 8.09
N ALA A 111 -7.36 -2.25 7.24
CA ALA A 111 -7.31 -1.97 5.81
C ALA A 111 -8.68 -2.13 5.15
N ARG A 112 -9.43 -3.16 5.55
CA ARG A 112 -10.79 -3.41 5.07
C ARG A 112 -11.71 -2.25 5.41
N ASN A 113 -11.68 -1.78 6.65
CA ASN A 113 -12.51 -0.67 7.09
C ASN A 113 -12.20 0.59 6.29
N LYS A 114 -10.92 0.87 6.06
CA LYS A 114 -10.50 2.01 5.27
C LYS A 114 -10.99 1.92 3.83
N LEU A 115 -10.89 0.76 3.22
CA LEU A 115 -11.38 0.53 1.85
C LEU A 115 -12.90 0.65 1.78
N CYS A 116 -13.62 0.05 2.72
CA CYS A 116 -15.08 0.12 2.77
C CYS A 116 -15.57 1.57 2.91
N ASP A 117 -14.88 2.37 3.73
CA ASP A 117 -15.22 3.80 3.86
C ASP A 117 -15.03 4.53 2.54
N MET A 118 -13.99 4.22 1.80
CA MET A 118 -13.75 4.82 0.47
C MET A 118 -14.84 4.43 -0.52
N ILE A 119 -15.26 3.16 -0.53
CA ILE A 119 -16.33 2.67 -1.40
C ILE A 119 -17.65 3.38 -1.06
N GLU A 120 -17.97 3.49 0.22
CA GLU A 120 -19.17 4.18 0.66
C GLU A 120 -19.19 5.63 0.24
N LEU A 121 -18.07 6.33 0.40
CA LEU A 121 -17.95 7.73 -0.03
C LEU A 121 -18.10 7.89 -1.54
N ALA A 122 -17.54 6.96 -2.32
CA ALA A 122 -17.62 7.01 -3.79
C ALA A 122 -19.04 6.78 -4.31
N ASN A 123 -19.88 6.10 -3.54
CA ASN A 123 -21.26 5.76 -3.93
C ASN A 123 -22.31 6.74 -3.37
N ARG A 124 -21.91 7.82 -2.79
CA ARG A 124 -22.83 8.86 -2.33
C ARG A 124 -23.27 9.80 -3.43
#